data_00711c6a438498f82625f1e69ed09c0d
#
_entry.id   00711c6a438498f82625f1e69ed09c0d
#
_cell.length_a   1.000
_cell.length_b   1.000
_cell.length_c   1.000
_cell.angle_alpha   90.00
_cell.angle_beta   90.00
_cell.angle_gamma   90.00
#
_symmetry.space_group_name_H-M   'P 1'
#
loop_
_entity.id
_entity.type
_entity.pdbx_description
1 polymer ?
#
loop_
_entity_poly.entity_id
_entity_poly.type
_entity_poly.pdbx_seq_one_letter_code
_entity_poly.pdbx_strand_id
1 'polypeptide(L)'
;MEHKYLQSLFSLGPIDKGAFALNAEVAAIFCLAEGRRKKKSFLSSKEEKLVSLWKANYPIYVMRWLDRSILFDGLGLISENVLYRDIIDLKQFEKELSTISKVGPLRAFLTKHTKTFSDFKGTRNMRINNIISKQLLLSEMTGFIQKSSFRTPDKNTAVIFRVDKQMIDQIFSDICDLMEQVETGLESLEKMSKSLRSSTDRAIQKVLDDKQKDFEKLNQELENLKPIVKNKIDEIQKKQKEDIQNITEAMKKDTDAIFEKKTRYEKEVKKTNRLEDESNAEKKALSQRGDRVGEEYWSKQSNKNKDLAADLMKAIKTSSEKIEKIQFRFNASLKRLNEKFEKEIRNEEARVINLETKRDAESDMKDMIINELEHRNSLISSQISKLC
;
A
#
# COMPACT_ATOMS: atom_id res chain seq x y z
N MET A 1 -8.43 22.80 48.59
CA MET A 1 -8.71 21.40 48.24
C MET A 1 -10.09 21.08 48.78
N GLU A 2 -11.02 20.79 47.90
CA GLU A 2 -12.37 20.40 48.33
C GLU A 2 -12.38 18.91 48.63
N HIS A 3 -12.74 18.52 49.83
CA HIS A 3 -12.91 17.13 50.22
C HIS A 3 -14.38 16.75 50.08
N LYS A 4 -14.65 15.76 49.25
CA LYS A 4 -15.98 15.16 49.11
C LYS A 4 -15.95 13.75 49.69
N TYR A 5 -16.89 13.49 50.60
CA TYR A 5 -17.07 12.14 51.12
C TYR A 5 -18.14 11.44 50.31
N LEU A 6 -17.73 10.37 49.63
CA LEU A 6 -18.67 9.44 48.99
C LEU A 6 -19.17 8.49 50.05
N GLN A 7 -20.46 8.48 50.28
CA GLN A 7 -21.08 7.53 51.17
C GLN A 7 -20.99 6.13 50.52
N SER A 8 -20.82 5.09 51.33
CA SER A 8 -20.62 3.75 50.87
C SER A 8 -21.70 3.30 49.84
N LEU A 9 -21.28 2.50 48.90
CA LEU A 9 -22.04 1.94 47.78
C LEU A 9 -23.30 1.13 48.16
N PHE A 10 -23.49 0.85 49.44
CA PHE A 10 -24.60 0.04 49.95
C PHE A 10 -25.80 0.84 50.46
N SER A 11 -25.80 2.17 50.35
CA SER A 11 -26.98 2.97 50.70
C SER A 11 -28.04 2.89 49.61
N LEU A 12 -28.75 1.80 49.58
CA LEU A 12 -29.94 1.60 48.72
C LEU A 12 -31.16 2.25 49.41
N GLY A 13 -31.37 3.55 49.24
CA GLY A 13 -32.58 4.19 49.64
C GLY A 13 -32.49 5.67 49.97
N PRO A 14 -33.60 6.39 50.07
CA PRO A 14 -33.64 7.79 50.46
C PRO A 14 -33.01 8.03 51.82
N ILE A 15 -32.28 9.11 51.95
CA ILE A 15 -31.38 9.50 53.03
C ILE A 15 -32.07 9.60 54.41
N ASP A 16 -33.39 9.51 54.47
CA ASP A 16 -34.18 9.76 55.72
C ASP A 16 -34.28 8.59 56.69
N LYS A 17 -33.64 7.44 56.41
CA LYS A 17 -33.65 6.28 57.34
C LYS A 17 -32.27 5.92 57.82
N GLY A 18 -31.54 6.89 58.31
CA GLY A 18 -30.11 6.81 58.62
C GLY A 18 -29.66 5.66 59.57
N ALA A 19 -30.41 5.31 60.59
CA ALA A 19 -30.00 4.26 61.55
C ALA A 19 -30.16 2.84 60.98
N PHE A 20 -31.23 2.59 60.19
CA PHE A 20 -31.48 1.28 59.61
C PHE A 20 -30.53 0.99 58.43
N ALA A 21 -30.22 2.01 57.63
CA ALA A 21 -29.25 1.90 56.55
C ALA A 21 -27.84 1.59 57.05
N LEU A 22 -27.41 2.21 58.14
CA LEU A 22 -26.11 1.95 58.77
C LEU A 22 -25.97 0.52 59.26
N ASN A 23 -26.99 0.00 59.94
CA ASN A 23 -26.99 -1.38 60.46
C ASN A 23 -27.06 -2.41 59.30
N ALA A 24 -27.77 -2.14 58.25
CA ALA A 24 -27.81 -2.99 57.06
C ALA A 24 -26.46 -2.98 56.31
N GLU A 25 -25.79 -1.83 56.23
CA GLU A 25 -24.44 -1.70 55.68
C GLU A 25 -23.43 -2.52 56.48
N VAL A 26 -23.42 -2.36 57.79
CA VAL A 26 -22.53 -3.14 58.68
C VAL A 26 -22.80 -4.64 58.60
N ALA A 27 -24.06 -5.04 58.54
CA ALA A 27 -24.45 -6.45 58.40
C ALA A 27 -24.00 -7.02 57.03
N ALA A 28 -24.15 -6.26 55.93
CA ALA A 28 -23.72 -6.69 54.62
C ALA A 28 -22.18 -6.85 54.54
N ILE A 29 -21.43 -5.90 55.10
CA ILE A 29 -19.95 -5.96 55.18
C ILE A 29 -19.52 -7.16 56.02
N PHE A 30 -20.19 -7.40 57.17
CA PHE A 30 -19.92 -8.54 58.01
C PHE A 30 -20.16 -9.87 57.28
N CYS A 31 -21.28 -10.00 56.57
CA CYS A 31 -21.59 -11.17 55.76
C CYS A 31 -20.58 -11.42 54.64
N LEU A 32 -20.09 -10.34 53.97
CA LEU A 32 -19.06 -10.44 52.95
C LEU A 32 -17.72 -10.89 53.56
N ALA A 33 -17.34 -10.35 54.72
CA ALA A 33 -16.12 -10.72 55.43
C ALA A 33 -16.16 -12.18 55.88
N GLU A 34 -17.29 -12.63 56.46
CA GLU A 34 -17.51 -14.01 56.83
C GLU A 34 -17.53 -14.96 55.64
N GLY A 35 -18.11 -14.54 54.51
CA GLY A 35 -18.13 -15.33 53.26
C GLY A 35 -16.72 -15.52 52.64
N ARG A 36 -15.82 -14.57 52.85
CA ARG A 36 -14.42 -14.62 52.34
C ARG A 36 -13.45 -15.26 53.35
N ARG A 37 -13.83 -15.41 54.58
CA ARG A 37 -13.02 -16.01 55.66
C ARG A 37 -12.68 -17.48 55.35
N LYS A 38 -11.43 -17.86 55.54
CA LYS A 38 -11.01 -19.26 55.44
C LYS A 38 -11.61 -20.03 56.63
N LYS A 39 -12.59 -20.87 56.32
CA LYS A 39 -13.20 -21.77 57.27
C LYS A 39 -12.32 -23.00 57.46
N LYS A 40 -12.36 -23.62 58.66
CA LYS A 40 -11.68 -24.88 58.94
C LYS A 40 -12.10 -25.92 57.91
N SER A 41 -11.16 -26.48 57.18
CA SER A 41 -11.41 -27.56 56.22
C SER A 41 -10.64 -28.80 56.64
N PHE A 42 -11.00 -29.93 56.07
CA PHE A 42 -10.33 -31.21 56.38
C PHE A 42 -8.80 -31.17 56.11
N LEU A 43 -8.37 -30.28 55.22
CA LEU A 43 -6.97 -30.12 54.82
C LEU A 43 -6.24 -28.94 55.49
N SER A 44 -6.94 -28.08 56.26
CA SER A 44 -6.34 -26.91 56.92
C SER A 44 -6.78 -26.79 58.35
N SER A 45 -5.84 -26.85 59.25
CA SER A 45 -6.05 -26.67 60.71
C SER A 45 -6.19 -25.20 61.15
N LYS A 46 -5.89 -24.24 60.22
CA LYS A 46 -5.95 -22.82 60.54
C LYS A 46 -7.29 -22.24 60.13
N GLU A 47 -8.04 -21.75 61.07
CA GLU A 47 -9.29 -21.02 60.88
C GLU A 47 -9.04 -19.53 61.09
N GLU A 48 -9.51 -18.71 60.15
CA GLU A 48 -9.49 -17.25 60.34
C GLU A 48 -10.71 -16.84 61.17
N LYS A 49 -10.52 -15.93 62.14
CA LYS A 49 -11.60 -15.34 62.92
C LYS A 49 -11.71 -13.86 62.65
N LEU A 50 -12.93 -13.37 62.46
CA LEU A 50 -13.19 -11.94 62.37
C LEU A 50 -13.06 -11.34 63.78
N VAL A 51 -11.99 -10.57 64.03
CA VAL A 51 -11.70 -10.00 65.33
C VAL A 51 -12.30 -8.61 65.49
N SER A 52 -12.27 -7.81 64.45
CA SER A 52 -12.81 -6.45 64.43
C SER A 52 -13.17 -6.00 63.04
N LEU A 53 -14.10 -5.07 62.97
CA LEU A 53 -14.53 -4.42 61.72
C LEU A 53 -14.33 -2.91 61.89
N TRP A 54 -13.60 -2.33 60.94
CA TRP A 54 -13.29 -0.91 61.00
C TRP A 54 -13.79 -0.24 59.71
N LYS A 55 -14.34 0.96 59.82
CA LYS A 55 -14.68 1.81 58.68
C LYS A 55 -13.46 2.63 58.33
N ALA A 56 -12.93 2.43 57.14
CA ALA A 56 -11.81 3.21 56.63
C ALA A 56 -12.25 4.04 55.43
N ASN A 57 -11.85 5.28 55.40
CA ASN A 57 -12.04 6.14 54.24
C ASN A 57 -10.84 6.00 53.31
N TYR A 58 -11.11 5.57 52.07
CA TYR A 58 -10.07 5.42 51.05
C TYR A 58 -9.86 6.78 50.36
N PRO A 59 -8.68 7.40 50.43
CA PRO A 59 -8.44 8.68 49.82
C PRO A 59 -8.18 8.49 48.30
N ILE A 60 -8.89 9.27 47.53
CA ILE A 60 -8.73 9.31 46.04
C ILE A 60 -8.59 10.76 45.63
N TYR A 61 -7.55 11.04 44.86
CA TYR A 61 -7.40 12.32 44.18
C TYR A 61 -8.09 12.28 42.83
N VAL A 62 -8.89 13.30 42.52
CA VAL A 62 -9.57 13.48 41.25
C VAL A 62 -8.96 14.70 40.58
N MET A 63 -8.23 14.49 39.51
CA MET A 63 -7.65 15.56 38.70
C MET A 63 -8.44 15.68 37.38
N ARG A 64 -8.87 16.89 37.05
CA ARG A 64 -9.57 17.15 35.80
C ARG A 64 -8.58 17.51 34.70
N TRP A 65 -8.75 16.89 33.56
CA TRP A 65 -7.99 17.19 32.37
C TRP A 65 -8.95 17.27 31.16
N LEU A 66 -9.15 18.49 30.66
CA LEU A 66 -10.16 18.81 29.63
C LEU A 66 -11.56 18.32 30.08
N ASP A 67 -12.19 17.47 29.29
CA ASP A 67 -13.50 16.84 29.55
C ASP A 67 -13.41 15.53 30.36
N ARG A 68 -12.20 15.13 30.76
CA ARG A 68 -11.92 13.86 31.45
C ARG A 68 -11.47 14.07 32.89
N SER A 69 -11.51 12.98 33.65
CA SER A 69 -10.97 12.96 34.99
C SER A 69 -10.02 11.78 35.17
N ILE A 70 -8.87 12.05 35.75
CA ILE A 70 -7.90 11.02 36.13
C ILE A 70 -7.99 10.82 37.65
N LEU A 71 -8.05 9.57 38.07
CA LEU A 71 -8.16 9.20 39.46
C LEU A 71 -6.84 8.63 39.97
N PHE A 72 -6.40 9.11 41.15
CA PHE A 72 -5.18 8.64 41.78
C PHE A 72 -5.46 8.09 43.16
N ASP A 73 -4.79 7.00 43.48
CA ASP A 73 -4.83 6.34 44.77
C ASP A 73 -4.00 7.13 45.80
N GLY A 74 -4.66 7.66 46.80
CA GLY A 74 -4.02 8.42 47.86
C GLY A 74 -3.26 7.56 48.90
N LEU A 75 -3.40 6.24 48.87
CA LEU A 75 -2.64 5.32 49.74
C LEU A 75 -1.36 4.81 49.09
N GLY A 76 -1.19 4.98 47.79
CA GLY A 76 0.01 4.51 47.09
C GLY A 76 0.08 2.99 46.92
N LEU A 77 -1.06 2.32 46.84
CA LEU A 77 -1.13 0.85 46.76
C LEU A 77 -1.23 0.35 45.34
N ILE A 78 -1.58 1.24 44.39
CA ILE A 78 -1.85 0.90 43.01
C ILE A 78 -0.75 1.48 42.13
N SER A 79 -0.31 0.71 41.16
CA SER A 79 0.52 1.19 40.06
C SER A 79 0.15 0.40 38.82
N GLU A 80 0.13 1.08 37.67
CA GLU A 80 -0.23 0.49 36.38
C GLU A 80 0.89 0.68 35.39
N ASN A 81 1.04 -0.31 34.52
CA ASN A 81 1.91 -0.20 33.35
C ASN A 81 1.08 0.22 32.17
N VAL A 82 1.31 1.43 31.69
CA VAL A 82 0.64 1.96 30.51
C VAL A 82 1.54 1.75 29.31
N LEU A 83 1.03 0.99 28.34
CA LEU A 83 1.68 0.83 27.06
C LEU A 83 1.25 2.00 26.17
N TYR A 84 2.20 2.76 25.68
CA TYR A 84 1.93 3.81 24.68
C TYR A 84 2.85 3.63 23.49
N ARG A 85 2.41 4.17 22.36
CA ARG A 85 3.23 4.17 21.16
C ARG A 85 4.16 5.37 21.15
N ASP A 86 5.44 5.08 20.95
CA ASP A 86 6.44 6.12 20.70
C ASP A 86 6.21 6.70 19.29
N ILE A 87 6.59 7.93 19.09
CA ILE A 87 6.45 8.60 17.79
C ILE A 87 7.84 8.76 17.19
N ILE A 88 7.97 8.36 15.94
CA ILE A 88 9.22 8.54 15.18
C ILE A 88 9.54 10.04 15.12
N ASP A 89 10.80 10.42 15.32
CA ASP A 89 11.24 11.79 15.04
C ASP A 89 11.13 12.08 13.54
N LEU A 90 10.15 12.88 13.20
CA LEU A 90 9.81 13.23 11.83
C LEU A 90 10.55 14.45 11.29
N LYS A 91 11.29 15.19 12.14
CA LYS A 91 11.97 16.44 11.74
C LYS A 91 12.96 16.21 10.60
N GLN A 92 13.74 15.14 10.70
CA GLN A 92 14.69 14.80 9.63
C GLN A 92 13.97 14.34 8.37
N PHE A 93 12.88 13.58 8.50
CA PHE A 93 12.05 13.13 7.37
C PHE A 93 11.44 14.32 6.63
N GLU A 94 10.81 15.25 7.33
CA GLU A 94 10.22 16.45 6.73
C GLU A 94 11.27 17.31 6.01
N LYS A 95 12.43 17.50 6.63
CA LYS A 95 13.54 18.23 6.04
C LYS A 95 14.04 17.56 4.76
N GLU A 96 14.26 16.25 4.77
CA GLU A 96 14.70 15.50 3.59
C GLU A 96 13.61 15.59 2.49
N LEU A 97 12.34 15.36 2.81
CA LEU A 97 11.23 15.39 1.84
C LEU A 97 11.08 16.76 1.18
N SER A 98 11.21 17.84 1.95
CA SER A 98 11.06 19.22 1.43
C SER A 98 12.11 19.60 0.41
N THR A 99 13.29 18.98 0.42
CA THR A 99 14.39 19.25 -0.52
C THR A 99 14.28 18.45 -1.82
N ILE A 100 13.37 17.46 -1.88
CA ILE A 100 13.26 16.55 -3.02
C ILE A 100 12.35 17.14 -4.09
N SER A 101 12.94 17.41 -5.27
CA SER A 101 12.24 17.92 -6.46
C SER A 101 12.27 16.97 -7.65
N LYS A 102 13.08 15.90 -7.58
CA LYS A 102 13.31 14.95 -8.69
C LYS A 102 12.80 13.55 -8.32
N VAL A 103 12.36 12.79 -9.34
CA VAL A 103 11.83 11.43 -9.21
C VAL A 103 12.85 10.44 -8.62
N GLY A 104 14.10 10.45 -9.11
CA GLY A 104 15.15 9.55 -8.61
C GLY A 104 15.43 9.68 -7.12
N PRO A 105 15.73 10.89 -6.60
CA PRO A 105 15.85 11.15 -5.17
C PRO A 105 14.60 10.75 -4.36
N LEU A 106 13.39 10.97 -4.90
CA LEU A 106 12.15 10.54 -4.21
C LEU A 106 12.08 9.01 -4.08
N ARG A 107 12.42 8.27 -5.13
CA ARG A 107 12.49 6.80 -5.08
C ARG A 107 13.46 6.31 -4.00
N ALA A 108 14.66 6.90 -3.96
CA ALA A 108 15.67 6.57 -2.95
C ALA A 108 15.17 6.88 -1.53
N PHE A 109 14.53 8.04 -1.35
CA PHE A 109 13.92 8.46 -0.10
C PHE A 109 12.82 7.48 0.36
N LEU A 110 11.85 7.16 -0.52
CA LEU A 110 10.80 6.21 -0.23
C LEU A 110 11.36 4.83 0.14
N THR A 111 12.39 4.36 -0.58
CA THR A 111 13.06 3.09 -0.28
C THR A 111 13.68 3.07 1.11
N LYS A 112 14.42 4.13 1.47
CA LYS A 112 15.06 4.29 2.77
C LYS A 112 14.00 4.27 3.90
N HIS A 113 12.97 5.06 3.76
CA HIS A 113 11.98 5.26 4.81
C HIS A 113 10.94 4.14 4.93
N THR A 114 10.64 3.41 3.86
CA THR A 114 9.84 2.18 3.95
C THR A 114 10.46 1.21 4.96
N LYS A 115 11.78 1.03 4.93
CA LYS A 115 12.48 0.19 5.91
C LYS A 115 12.40 0.78 7.32
N THR A 116 12.65 2.08 7.45
CA THR A 116 12.60 2.77 8.75
C THR A 116 11.24 2.61 9.42
N PHE A 117 10.14 2.80 8.68
CA PHE A 117 8.78 2.65 9.22
C PHE A 117 8.41 1.20 9.50
N SER A 118 8.87 0.23 8.70
CA SER A 118 8.60 -1.20 8.94
C SER A 118 9.36 -1.76 10.15
N ASP A 119 10.56 -1.26 10.40
CA ASP A 119 11.41 -1.70 11.52
C ASP A 119 11.03 -1.02 12.84
N PHE A 120 10.20 0.02 12.79
CA PHE A 120 9.79 0.77 13.97
C PHE A 120 8.81 -0.02 14.85
N LYS A 121 9.29 -0.46 16.00
CA LYS A 121 8.49 -1.22 16.96
C LYS A 121 7.86 -0.37 18.06
N GLY A 122 8.02 0.90 18.01
CA GLY A 122 7.53 2.03 18.80
C GLY A 122 6.55 1.80 19.94
N THR A 123 6.73 0.75 20.75
CA THR A 123 5.94 0.53 21.95
C THR A 123 6.82 0.80 23.15
N ARG A 124 6.46 1.79 23.95
CA ARG A 124 7.08 2.06 25.24
C ARG A 124 6.17 1.65 26.37
N ASN A 125 6.76 1.26 27.46
CA ASN A 125 6.06 0.94 28.69
C ASN A 125 6.42 2.01 29.73
N MET A 126 5.41 2.70 30.23
CA MET A 126 5.55 3.67 31.30
C MET A 126 4.81 3.14 32.51
N ARG A 127 5.53 3.00 33.65
CA ARG A 127 4.90 2.70 34.91
C ARG A 127 4.41 3.99 35.55
N ILE A 128 3.11 4.08 35.73
CA ILE A 128 2.47 5.20 36.42
C ILE A 128 2.06 4.73 37.82
N ASN A 129 2.65 5.34 38.79
CA ASN A 129 2.30 5.05 40.20
C ASN A 129 1.00 5.77 40.56
N ASN A 130 0.25 5.13 41.40
CA ASN A 130 -0.98 5.68 42.02
C ASN A 130 -2.15 5.91 41.03
N ILE A 131 -2.05 5.60 39.74
CA ILE A 131 -3.17 5.76 38.82
C ILE A 131 -4.19 4.62 38.99
N ILE A 132 -5.46 4.97 38.97
CA ILE A 132 -6.57 4.02 39.00
C ILE A 132 -7.11 3.86 37.58
N SER A 133 -6.83 2.72 36.95
CA SER A 133 -7.17 2.43 35.52
C SER A 133 -8.33 1.46 35.36
N LYS A 134 -8.82 0.81 36.42
CA LYS A 134 -9.88 -0.19 36.34
C LYS A 134 -11.19 0.45 35.82
N GLN A 135 -11.57 0.15 34.59
CA GLN A 135 -12.69 0.77 33.90
C GLN A 135 -14.03 0.63 34.64
N LEU A 136 -14.28 -0.51 35.28
CA LEU A 136 -15.46 -0.72 36.08
C LEU A 136 -15.50 0.25 37.28
N LEU A 137 -14.38 0.41 37.99
CA LEU A 137 -14.26 1.32 39.13
C LEU A 137 -14.40 2.78 38.67
N LEU A 138 -13.80 3.14 37.54
CA LEU A 138 -13.87 4.47 36.97
C LEU A 138 -15.31 4.85 36.59
N SER A 139 -16.08 3.94 35.95
CA SER A 139 -17.47 4.21 35.55
C SER A 139 -18.39 4.37 36.75
N GLU A 140 -18.24 3.52 37.77
CA GLU A 140 -18.98 3.62 39.02
C GLU A 140 -18.65 4.92 39.77
N MET A 141 -17.36 5.25 39.92
CA MET A 141 -16.93 6.45 40.64
C MET A 141 -17.35 7.75 39.91
N THR A 142 -17.30 7.80 38.59
CA THR A 142 -17.76 8.97 37.82
C THR A 142 -19.23 9.27 38.12
N GLY A 143 -20.08 8.26 38.15
CA GLY A 143 -21.48 8.38 38.50
C GLY A 143 -21.69 8.87 39.95
N PHE A 144 -20.83 8.48 40.88
CA PHE A 144 -20.89 8.91 42.30
C PHE A 144 -20.36 10.33 42.52
N ILE A 145 -19.25 10.70 41.87
CA ILE A 145 -18.67 12.06 41.97
C ILE A 145 -19.69 13.12 41.55
N GLN A 146 -20.48 12.86 40.52
CA GLN A 146 -21.53 13.77 40.05
C GLN A 146 -22.67 13.93 41.03
N LYS A 147 -22.97 12.88 41.84
CA LYS A 147 -24.09 12.86 42.79
C LYS A 147 -23.64 13.12 44.23
N SER A 148 -22.33 13.28 44.49
CA SER A 148 -21.79 13.45 45.81
C SER A 148 -22.08 14.85 46.39
N SER A 149 -22.58 14.92 47.61
CA SER A 149 -22.67 16.15 48.39
C SER A 149 -21.40 16.36 49.23
N PHE A 150 -21.02 17.62 49.46
CA PHE A 150 -19.96 17.93 50.42
C PHE A 150 -20.46 17.59 51.81
N ARG A 151 -19.67 16.79 52.52
CA ARG A 151 -19.84 16.57 53.97
C ARG A 151 -18.53 16.83 54.66
N THR A 152 -18.58 17.47 55.83
CA THR A 152 -17.43 17.62 56.69
C THR A 152 -17.14 16.25 57.34
N PRO A 153 -15.87 15.80 57.43
CA PRO A 153 -15.56 14.57 58.10
C PRO A 153 -15.96 14.65 59.55
N ASP A 154 -16.44 13.57 60.12
CA ASP A 154 -16.64 13.45 61.58
C ASP A 154 -15.30 13.69 62.25
N LYS A 155 -15.31 14.40 63.39
CA LYS A 155 -14.10 14.75 64.13
C LYS A 155 -13.22 13.54 64.47
N ASN A 156 -13.78 12.33 64.44
CA ASN A 156 -13.11 11.07 64.76
C ASN A 156 -12.65 10.27 63.56
N THR A 157 -12.80 10.81 62.32
CA THR A 157 -12.41 10.11 61.11
C THR A 157 -11.00 10.55 60.70
N ALA A 158 -10.03 9.70 60.90
CA ALA A 158 -8.69 9.92 60.36
C ALA A 158 -8.66 9.60 58.90
N VAL A 159 -8.32 10.58 58.05
CA VAL A 159 -7.99 10.38 56.64
C VAL A 159 -6.48 10.29 56.53
N ILE A 160 -5.98 9.12 56.20
CA ILE A 160 -4.53 8.90 56.09
C ILE A 160 -4.18 8.98 54.59
N PHE A 161 -3.57 10.07 54.20
CA PHE A 161 -2.93 10.18 52.88
C PHE A 161 -1.48 9.70 53.06
N ARG A 162 -1.08 8.68 52.33
CA ARG A 162 0.31 8.23 52.23
C ARG A 162 1.05 8.89 51.07
N VAL A 163 0.30 9.33 50.06
CA VAL A 163 0.84 10.00 48.90
C VAL A 163 0.60 11.49 49.04
N ASP A 164 1.67 12.27 48.92
CA ASP A 164 1.59 13.71 48.99
C ASP A 164 0.91 14.28 47.72
N LYS A 165 0.17 15.38 47.92
CA LYS A 165 -0.47 16.09 46.82
C LYS A 165 0.53 16.55 45.75
N GLN A 166 1.70 17.03 46.19
CA GLN A 166 2.74 17.48 45.25
C GLN A 166 3.19 16.36 44.30
N MET A 167 3.31 15.13 44.85
CA MET A 167 3.65 13.96 44.06
C MET A 167 2.55 13.63 43.01
N ILE A 168 1.27 13.77 43.38
CA ILE A 168 0.16 13.56 42.48
C ILE A 168 0.12 14.65 41.41
N ASP A 169 0.31 15.90 41.79
CA ASP A 169 0.37 17.04 40.86
C ASP A 169 1.51 16.84 39.81
N GLN A 170 2.68 16.34 40.25
CA GLN A 170 3.79 16.02 39.36
C GLN A 170 3.44 14.89 38.37
N ILE A 171 2.93 13.76 38.88
CA ILE A 171 2.53 12.62 38.06
C ILE A 171 1.45 13.04 37.04
N PHE A 172 0.51 13.86 37.51
CA PHE A 172 -0.54 14.40 36.62
C PHE A 172 0.04 15.31 35.51
N SER A 173 0.99 16.18 35.86
CA SER A 173 1.70 17.02 34.88
C SER A 173 2.45 16.15 33.87
N ASP A 174 3.20 15.15 34.33
CA ASP A 174 3.95 14.23 33.47
C ASP A 174 3.02 13.49 32.50
N ILE A 175 1.81 13.11 32.94
CA ILE A 175 0.80 12.47 32.08
C ILE A 175 0.28 13.48 31.04
N CYS A 176 -0.04 14.71 31.46
CA CYS A 176 -0.53 15.75 30.55
C CYS A 176 0.53 16.07 29.48
N ASP A 177 1.78 16.25 29.87
CA ASP A 177 2.90 16.52 28.97
C ASP A 177 3.10 15.37 27.97
N LEU A 178 2.98 14.11 28.43
CA LEU A 178 3.04 12.96 27.55
C LEU A 178 1.90 12.94 26.53
N MET A 179 0.67 13.23 26.97
CA MET A 179 -0.50 13.24 26.10
C MET A 179 -0.39 14.36 25.05
N GLU A 180 0.06 15.56 25.44
CA GLU A 180 0.33 16.66 24.52
C GLU A 180 1.42 16.30 23.50
N GLN A 181 2.49 15.64 23.91
CA GLN A 181 3.52 15.13 23.02
C GLN A 181 2.95 14.11 22.02
N VAL A 182 2.09 13.19 22.46
CA VAL A 182 1.44 12.20 21.60
C VAL A 182 0.51 12.89 20.60
N GLU A 183 -0.33 13.81 21.03
CA GLU A 183 -1.25 14.56 20.15
C GLU A 183 -0.48 15.36 19.09
N THR A 184 0.54 16.12 19.51
CA THR A 184 1.41 16.86 18.57
C THR A 184 2.11 15.95 17.59
N GLY A 185 2.55 14.77 18.05
CA GLY A 185 3.16 13.78 17.20
C GLY A 185 2.20 13.17 16.17
N LEU A 186 0.96 12.90 16.57
CA LEU A 186 -0.10 12.42 15.65
C LEU A 186 -0.42 13.45 14.58
N GLU A 187 -0.58 14.72 14.96
CA GLU A 187 -0.77 15.81 13.99
C GLU A 187 0.39 15.93 13.01
N SER A 188 1.62 15.78 13.50
CA SER A 188 2.82 15.78 12.65
C SER A 188 2.84 14.59 11.69
N LEU A 189 2.44 13.39 12.14
CA LEU A 189 2.31 12.20 11.29
C LEU A 189 1.27 12.40 10.19
N GLU A 190 0.09 12.96 10.51
CA GLU A 190 -0.94 13.25 9.51
C GLU A 190 -0.49 14.27 8.48
N LYS A 191 0.13 15.37 8.93
CA LYS A 191 0.68 16.40 8.05
C LYS A 191 1.74 15.83 7.13
N MET A 192 2.63 15.00 7.66
CA MET A 192 3.66 14.33 6.90
C MET A 192 3.07 13.37 5.87
N SER A 193 2.05 12.58 6.23
CA SER A 193 1.36 11.67 5.31
C SER A 193 0.76 12.43 4.12
N LYS A 194 0.10 13.57 4.38
CA LYS A 194 -0.44 14.45 3.34
C LYS A 194 0.65 15.02 2.43
N SER A 195 1.77 15.47 3.03
CA SER A 195 2.91 16.01 2.29
C SER A 195 3.60 14.96 1.43
N LEU A 196 3.77 13.74 1.96
CA LEU A 196 4.35 12.61 1.24
C LEU A 196 3.48 12.24 0.03
N ARG A 197 2.17 12.11 0.23
CA ARG A 197 1.22 11.83 -0.84
C ARG A 197 1.28 12.89 -1.93
N SER A 198 1.19 14.16 -1.57
CA SER A 198 1.27 15.27 -2.53
C SER A 198 2.59 15.29 -3.32
N SER A 199 3.71 14.96 -2.66
CA SER A 199 5.02 14.89 -3.33
C SER A 199 5.12 13.70 -4.27
N THR A 200 4.53 12.56 -3.89
CA THR A 200 4.45 11.36 -4.74
C THR A 200 3.56 11.62 -5.94
N ASP A 201 2.37 12.18 -5.75
CA ASP A 201 1.42 12.49 -6.83
C ASP A 201 2.04 13.45 -7.86
N ARG A 202 2.76 14.49 -7.40
CA ARG A 202 3.50 15.41 -8.29
C ARG A 202 4.61 14.71 -9.07
N ALA A 203 5.30 13.76 -8.44
CA ALA A 203 6.35 13.00 -9.11
C ALA A 203 5.76 12.04 -10.15
N ILE A 204 4.66 11.38 -9.85
CA ILE A 204 3.92 10.51 -10.77
C ILE A 204 3.43 11.32 -11.97
N GLN A 205 2.79 12.47 -11.72
CA GLN A 205 2.32 13.34 -12.80
C GLN A 205 3.46 13.76 -13.73
N LYS A 206 4.62 14.10 -13.18
CA LYS A 206 5.79 14.43 -14.00
C LYS A 206 6.28 13.25 -14.85
N VAL A 207 6.28 12.03 -14.29
CA VAL A 207 6.65 10.82 -15.07
C VAL A 207 5.63 10.55 -16.17
N LEU A 208 4.34 10.78 -15.91
CA LEU A 208 3.28 10.65 -16.92
C LEU A 208 3.43 11.68 -18.05
N ASP A 209 3.71 12.93 -17.70
CA ASP A 209 3.94 14.00 -18.69
C ASP A 209 5.18 13.69 -19.56
N ASP A 210 6.28 13.22 -18.95
CA ASP A 210 7.48 12.81 -19.67
C ASP A 210 7.23 11.55 -20.53
N LYS A 211 6.40 10.60 -20.04
CA LYS A 211 5.98 9.42 -20.80
C LYS A 211 5.21 9.83 -22.05
N GLN A 212 4.23 10.72 -21.88
CA GLN A 212 3.41 11.20 -23.00
C GLN A 212 4.26 11.90 -24.07
N LYS A 213 5.17 12.78 -23.66
CA LYS A 213 6.06 13.49 -24.58
C LYS A 213 6.98 12.54 -25.37
N ASP A 214 7.59 11.57 -24.67
CA ASP A 214 8.48 10.60 -25.31
C ASP A 214 7.69 9.70 -26.27
N PHE A 215 6.50 9.29 -25.86
CA PHE A 215 5.60 8.49 -26.70
C PHE A 215 5.17 9.24 -27.95
N GLU A 216 4.76 10.50 -27.84
CA GLU A 216 4.38 11.34 -28.97
C GLU A 216 5.54 11.55 -29.93
N LYS A 217 6.74 11.83 -29.40
CA LYS A 217 7.96 11.99 -30.18
C LYS A 217 8.28 10.72 -30.99
N LEU A 218 8.30 9.57 -30.32
CA LEU A 218 8.62 8.29 -30.97
C LEU A 218 7.54 7.88 -31.97
N ASN A 219 6.26 8.18 -31.70
CA ASN A 219 5.19 7.98 -32.67
C ASN A 219 5.37 8.87 -33.90
N GLN A 220 5.76 10.11 -33.73
CA GLN A 220 6.04 11.02 -34.84
C GLN A 220 7.22 10.52 -35.71
N GLU A 221 8.26 10.02 -35.06
CA GLU A 221 9.38 9.37 -35.74
C GLU A 221 8.94 8.12 -36.50
N LEU A 222 8.04 7.31 -35.93
CA LEU A 222 7.45 6.12 -36.56
C LEU A 222 6.58 6.49 -37.78
N GLU A 223 5.72 7.49 -37.63
CA GLU A 223 4.89 7.97 -38.75
C GLU A 223 5.71 8.49 -39.91
N ASN A 224 6.84 9.13 -39.64
CA ASN A 224 7.78 9.58 -40.66
C ASN A 224 8.57 8.42 -41.29
N LEU A 225 8.96 7.43 -40.48
CA LEU A 225 9.76 6.29 -40.95
C LEU A 225 8.96 5.28 -41.74
N LYS A 226 7.71 4.99 -41.36
CA LYS A 226 6.84 4.02 -42.05
C LYS A 226 6.69 4.26 -43.56
N PRO A 227 6.38 5.47 -44.04
CA PRO A 227 6.29 5.73 -45.47
C PRO A 227 7.64 5.62 -46.17
N ILE A 228 8.74 6.00 -45.54
CA ILE A 228 10.09 5.88 -46.11
C ILE A 228 10.46 4.40 -46.30
N VAL A 229 10.23 3.58 -45.28
CA VAL A 229 10.48 2.14 -45.31
C VAL A 229 9.56 1.48 -46.35
N LYS A 230 8.28 1.86 -46.41
CA LYS A 230 7.34 1.38 -47.43
C LYS A 230 7.82 1.70 -48.83
N ASN A 231 8.20 2.95 -49.10
CA ASN A 231 8.70 3.35 -50.40
C ASN A 231 9.96 2.55 -50.79
N LYS A 232 10.88 2.35 -49.86
CA LYS A 232 12.08 1.52 -50.12
C LYS A 232 11.73 0.06 -50.40
N ILE A 233 10.80 -0.50 -49.64
CA ILE A 233 10.32 -1.87 -49.86
C ILE A 233 9.69 -1.95 -51.25
N ASP A 234 8.88 -0.95 -51.63
CA ASP A 234 8.28 -0.88 -52.95
C ASP A 234 9.35 -0.78 -54.09
N GLU A 235 10.41 0.02 -53.86
CA GLU A 235 11.55 0.10 -54.79
C GLU A 235 12.32 -1.23 -54.91
N ILE A 236 12.61 -1.89 -53.75
CA ILE A 236 13.26 -3.21 -53.71
C ILE A 236 12.39 -4.23 -54.45
N GLN A 237 11.08 -4.23 -54.18
CA GLN A 237 10.14 -5.13 -54.82
C GLN A 237 10.03 -4.88 -56.33
N LYS A 238 10.07 -3.61 -56.74
CA LYS A 238 10.09 -3.24 -58.15
C LYS A 238 11.34 -3.78 -58.84
N LYS A 239 12.51 -3.57 -58.24
CA LYS A 239 13.77 -4.11 -58.74
C LYS A 239 13.80 -5.65 -58.77
N GLN A 240 13.24 -6.29 -57.73
CA GLN A 240 13.09 -7.74 -57.71
C GLN A 240 12.25 -8.25 -58.87
N LYS A 241 11.13 -7.55 -59.15
CA LYS A 241 10.28 -7.89 -60.33
C LYS A 241 11.02 -7.77 -61.64
N GLU A 242 11.77 -6.66 -61.83
CA GLU A 242 12.55 -6.44 -63.04
C GLU A 242 13.63 -7.53 -63.20
N ASP A 243 14.34 -7.88 -62.14
CA ASP A 243 15.38 -8.92 -62.16
C ASP A 243 14.78 -10.33 -62.40
N ILE A 244 13.62 -10.65 -61.77
CA ILE A 244 12.90 -11.90 -62.00
C ILE A 244 12.37 -11.95 -63.44
N GLN A 245 11.82 -10.85 -63.95
CA GLN A 245 11.33 -10.78 -65.32
C GLN A 245 12.46 -11.05 -66.35
N ASN A 246 13.61 -10.40 -66.15
CA ASN A 246 14.80 -10.64 -66.99
C ASN A 246 15.28 -12.11 -66.97
N ILE A 247 15.24 -12.76 -65.81
CA ILE A 247 15.60 -14.19 -65.68
C ILE A 247 14.50 -15.08 -66.29
N THR A 248 13.24 -14.68 -66.12
CA THR A 248 12.07 -15.44 -66.62
C THR A 248 11.91 -15.35 -68.14
N GLU A 249 12.19 -14.17 -68.72
CA GLU A 249 12.23 -14.00 -70.18
C GLU A 249 13.30 -14.88 -70.84
N ALA A 250 14.38 -15.15 -70.19
CA ALA A 250 15.42 -16.09 -70.62
C ALA A 250 14.95 -17.55 -70.60
N MET A 251 13.93 -17.88 -69.77
CA MET A 251 13.48 -19.25 -69.55
C MET A 251 12.21 -19.68 -70.25
N LYS A 252 11.50 -18.77 -70.81
CA LYS A 252 10.30 -18.94 -71.66
C LYS A 252 9.11 -19.77 -71.19
N LYS A 253 7.97 -19.12 -71.38
CA LYS A 253 6.58 -19.52 -71.67
C LYS A 253 5.80 -20.45 -70.73
N ASP A 254 6.36 -21.51 -70.18
CA ASP A 254 5.55 -22.49 -69.45
C ASP A 254 5.49 -22.25 -67.96
N THR A 255 6.25 -21.26 -67.43
CA THR A 255 6.39 -21.00 -66.01
C THR A 255 5.76 -19.68 -65.53
N ASP A 256 5.41 -18.76 -66.44
CA ASP A 256 5.02 -17.37 -66.12
C ASP A 256 3.82 -17.27 -65.16
N ALA A 257 2.75 -18.02 -65.38
CA ALA A 257 1.55 -17.98 -64.55
C ALA A 257 1.78 -18.54 -63.11
N ILE A 258 2.71 -19.50 -62.99
CA ILE A 258 3.05 -20.08 -61.66
C ILE A 258 4.00 -19.16 -60.89
N PHE A 259 4.93 -18.52 -61.61
CA PHE A 259 5.85 -17.53 -61.06
C PHE A 259 5.13 -16.31 -60.50
N GLU A 260 4.19 -15.75 -61.27
CA GLU A 260 3.39 -14.61 -60.85
C GLU A 260 2.59 -14.92 -59.55
N LYS A 261 1.94 -16.11 -59.50
CA LYS A 261 1.19 -16.54 -58.32
C LYS A 261 2.09 -16.68 -57.09
N LYS A 262 3.26 -17.29 -57.23
CA LYS A 262 4.24 -17.44 -56.14
C LYS A 262 4.68 -16.10 -55.60
N THR A 263 5.02 -15.16 -56.47
CA THR A 263 5.48 -13.82 -56.09
C THR A 263 4.41 -13.03 -55.32
N ARG A 264 3.13 -13.16 -55.70
CA ARG A 264 2.01 -12.54 -54.97
C ARG A 264 1.87 -13.11 -53.57
N TYR A 265 1.86 -14.44 -53.42
CA TYR A 265 1.75 -15.10 -52.11
C TYR A 265 2.91 -14.75 -51.18
N GLU A 266 4.14 -14.67 -51.68
CA GLU A 266 5.31 -14.24 -50.89
C GLU A 266 5.17 -12.82 -50.31
N LYS A 267 4.56 -11.89 -51.11
CA LYS A 267 4.29 -10.55 -50.62
C LYS A 267 3.21 -10.48 -49.57
N GLU A 268 2.14 -11.26 -49.76
CA GLU A 268 1.04 -11.32 -48.80
C GLU A 268 1.45 -11.97 -47.50
N VAL A 269 2.25 -13.02 -47.51
CA VAL A 269 2.84 -13.64 -46.29
C VAL A 269 3.69 -12.66 -45.54
N LYS A 270 4.58 -11.93 -46.17
CA LYS A 270 5.43 -10.92 -45.54
C LYS A 270 4.60 -9.82 -44.89
N LYS A 271 3.57 -9.34 -45.58
CA LYS A 271 2.64 -8.35 -45.04
C LYS A 271 1.89 -8.89 -43.84
N THR A 272 1.42 -10.13 -43.93
CA THR A 272 0.63 -10.77 -42.85
C THR A 272 1.48 -11.09 -41.63
N ASN A 273 2.70 -11.60 -41.79
CA ASN A 273 3.64 -11.84 -40.68
C ASN A 273 3.99 -10.52 -40.00
N ARG A 274 4.21 -9.46 -40.74
CA ARG A 274 4.48 -8.14 -40.17
C ARG A 274 3.28 -7.63 -39.37
N LEU A 275 2.06 -7.77 -39.86
CA LEU A 275 0.84 -7.40 -39.14
C LEU A 275 0.63 -8.29 -37.90
N GLU A 276 1.08 -9.55 -37.92
CA GLU A 276 1.09 -10.42 -36.75
C GLU A 276 2.06 -9.92 -35.67
N ASP A 277 3.29 -9.58 -36.09
CA ASP A 277 4.32 -9.05 -35.17
C ASP A 277 3.90 -7.71 -34.56
N GLU A 278 3.36 -6.80 -35.39
CA GLU A 278 2.79 -5.52 -34.92
C GLU A 278 1.64 -5.75 -33.93
N SER A 279 0.75 -6.70 -34.23
CA SER A 279 -0.37 -7.06 -33.35
C SER A 279 0.10 -7.68 -32.03
N ASN A 280 1.16 -8.49 -32.07
CA ASN A 280 1.73 -9.11 -30.86
C ASN A 280 2.48 -8.08 -29.98
N ALA A 281 3.18 -7.13 -30.59
CA ALA A 281 3.83 -6.05 -29.88
C ALA A 281 2.82 -5.15 -29.17
N GLU A 282 1.76 -4.74 -29.86
CA GLU A 282 0.68 -3.94 -29.28
C GLU A 282 -0.07 -4.69 -28.16
N LYS A 283 -0.36 -5.97 -28.36
CA LYS A 283 -0.95 -6.82 -27.33
C LYS A 283 -0.11 -6.80 -26.04
N LYS A 284 1.22 -7.00 -26.15
CA LYS A 284 2.13 -7.03 -25.01
C LYS A 284 2.19 -5.69 -24.29
N ALA A 285 2.19 -4.58 -25.02
CA ALA A 285 2.18 -3.24 -24.48
C ALA A 285 0.90 -2.93 -23.68
N LEU A 286 -0.26 -3.37 -24.19
CA LEU A 286 -1.55 -3.14 -23.54
C LEU A 286 -1.78 -4.05 -22.33
N SER A 287 -1.31 -5.29 -22.40
CA SER A 287 -1.34 -6.21 -21.24
C SER A 287 -0.58 -5.63 -20.04
N GLN A 288 0.58 -5.02 -20.28
CA GLN A 288 1.38 -4.37 -19.24
C GLN A 288 0.73 -3.10 -18.65
N ARG A 289 -0.16 -2.46 -19.40
CA ARG A 289 -0.95 -1.30 -18.96
C ARG A 289 -2.24 -1.66 -18.23
N GLY A 290 -2.60 -2.95 -18.18
CA GLY A 290 -3.84 -3.42 -17.58
C GLY A 290 -5.09 -3.18 -18.43
N ASP A 291 -4.95 -2.78 -19.68
CA ASP A 291 -6.06 -2.59 -20.62
C ASP A 291 -6.48 -3.93 -21.24
N ARG A 292 -7.40 -4.61 -20.56
CA ARG A 292 -7.93 -5.93 -20.98
C ARG A 292 -8.70 -5.88 -22.30
N VAL A 293 -9.39 -4.79 -22.58
CA VAL A 293 -10.20 -4.65 -23.82
C VAL A 293 -9.28 -4.51 -25.02
N GLY A 294 -8.26 -3.69 -24.93
CA GLY A 294 -7.24 -3.53 -25.95
C GLY A 294 -6.42 -4.82 -26.17
N GLU A 295 -6.05 -5.52 -25.11
CA GLU A 295 -5.35 -6.81 -25.19
C GLU A 295 -6.18 -7.87 -25.94
N GLU A 296 -7.48 -7.99 -25.66
CA GLU A 296 -8.35 -8.95 -26.33
C GLU A 296 -8.51 -8.63 -27.83
N TYR A 297 -8.67 -7.37 -28.18
CA TYR A 297 -8.74 -6.92 -29.59
C TYR A 297 -7.49 -7.32 -30.38
N TRP A 298 -6.30 -6.98 -29.86
CA TRP A 298 -5.04 -7.28 -30.54
C TRP A 298 -4.69 -8.76 -30.54
N SER A 299 -5.13 -9.51 -29.53
CA SER A 299 -5.03 -10.97 -29.52
C SER A 299 -5.84 -11.61 -30.65
N LYS A 300 -7.08 -11.14 -30.89
CA LYS A 300 -7.90 -11.61 -32.01
C LYS A 300 -7.27 -11.25 -33.36
N GLN A 301 -6.70 -10.05 -33.46
CA GLN A 301 -6.04 -9.59 -34.70
C GLN A 301 -4.75 -10.38 -34.97
N SER A 302 -3.93 -10.65 -33.96
CA SER A 302 -2.73 -11.49 -34.06
C SER A 302 -3.07 -12.90 -34.51
N ASN A 303 -4.07 -13.56 -33.91
CA ASN A 303 -4.49 -14.90 -34.32
C ASN A 303 -4.99 -14.93 -35.76
N LYS A 304 -5.82 -13.98 -36.17
CA LYS A 304 -6.30 -13.85 -37.53
C LYS A 304 -5.16 -13.69 -38.55
N ASN A 305 -4.17 -12.84 -38.22
CA ASN A 305 -3.01 -12.63 -39.07
C ASN A 305 -2.13 -13.88 -39.15
N LYS A 306 -1.99 -14.60 -38.05
CA LYS A 306 -1.25 -15.87 -37.98
C LYS A 306 -1.88 -16.96 -38.84
N ASP A 307 -3.22 -17.11 -38.81
CA ASP A 307 -3.94 -18.08 -39.62
C ASP A 307 -3.81 -17.75 -41.11
N LEU A 308 -3.96 -16.46 -41.46
CA LEU A 308 -3.81 -16.01 -42.85
C LEU A 308 -2.39 -16.22 -43.38
N ALA A 309 -1.35 -15.96 -42.52
CA ALA A 309 0.03 -16.22 -42.92
C ALA A 309 0.31 -17.71 -43.12
N ALA A 310 -0.27 -18.59 -42.33
CA ALA A 310 -0.15 -20.02 -42.50
C ALA A 310 -0.77 -20.52 -43.81
N ASP A 311 -1.95 -20.03 -44.19
CA ASP A 311 -2.62 -20.39 -45.44
C ASP A 311 -1.89 -19.86 -46.67
N LEU A 312 -1.39 -18.65 -46.63
CA LEU A 312 -0.57 -18.07 -47.68
C LEU A 312 0.77 -18.79 -47.82
N MET A 313 1.40 -19.15 -46.72
CA MET A 313 2.64 -19.96 -46.70
C MET A 313 2.41 -21.34 -47.34
N LYS A 314 1.25 -21.96 -47.10
CA LYS A 314 0.86 -23.22 -47.74
C LYS A 314 0.68 -23.07 -49.25
N ALA A 315 0.09 -21.96 -49.69
CA ALA A 315 -0.06 -21.65 -51.14
C ALA A 315 1.31 -21.38 -51.80
N ILE A 316 2.25 -20.72 -51.12
CA ILE A 316 3.63 -20.52 -51.57
C ILE A 316 4.36 -21.86 -51.73
N LYS A 317 4.26 -22.74 -50.69
CA LYS A 317 4.88 -24.04 -50.76
C LYS A 317 4.40 -24.89 -51.92
N THR A 318 3.06 -24.94 -52.13
CA THR A 318 2.44 -25.66 -53.26
C THR A 318 2.90 -25.10 -54.60
N SER A 319 3.02 -23.77 -54.70
CA SER A 319 3.52 -23.12 -55.91
C SER A 319 5.01 -23.42 -56.15
N SER A 320 5.81 -23.42 -55.04
CA SER A 320 7.24 -23.77 -55.11
C SER A 320 7.49 -25.17 -55.63
N GLU A 321 6.74 -26.17 -55.10
CA GLU A 321 6.84 -27.55 -55.55
C GLU A 321 6.53 -27.72 -57.04
N LYS A 322 5.58 -26.94 -57.53
CA LYS A 322 5.28 -26.90 -58.97
C LYS A 322 6.39 -26.22 -59.75
N ILE A 323 6.94 -25.13 -59.25
CA ILE A 323 8.03 -24.38 -59.89
C ILE A 323 9.33 -25.21 -59.88
N GLU A 324 9.63 -25.86 -58.74
CA GLU A 324 10.82 -26.74 -58.65
C GLU A 324 10.83 -27.83 -59.70
N LYS A 325 9.68 -28.45 -59.96
CA LYS A 325 9.54 -29.43 -61.04
C LYS A 325 9.81 -28.86 -62.40
N ILE A 326 9.50 -27.61 -62.66
CA ILE A 326 9.64 -26.92 -63.93
C ILE A 326 11.06 -26.33 -64.07
N GLN A 327 11.68 -25.94 -62.97
CA GLN A 327 12.87 -25.07 -62.99
C GLN A 327 14.18 -25.76 -62.55
N PHE A 328 14.25 -27.05 -62.58
CA PHE A 328 15.43 -27.81 -62.09
C PHE A 328 16.79 -27.26 -62.60
N ARG A 329 16.83 -26.65 -63.77
CA ARG A 329 18.07 -26.10 -64.36
C ARG A 329 18.41 -24.66 -63.92
N PHE A 330 17.50 -23.90 -63.36
CA PHE A 330 17.70 -22.47 -63.03
C PHE A 330 17.56 -22.13 -61.54
N ASN A 331 17.32 -23.14 -60.72
CA ASN A 331 16.97 -23.01 -59.31
C ASN A 331 17.99 -22.22 -58.48
N ALA A 332 19.28 -22.42 -58.76
CA ALA A 332 20.35 -21.81 -57.94
C ALA A 332 20.41 -20.25 -58.10
N SER A 333 20.13 -19.74 -59.28
CA SER A 333 20.18 -18.30 -59.56
C SER A 333 18.99 -17.56 -58.96
N LEU A 334 17.79 -18.10 -59.14
CA LEU A 334 16.57 -17.55 -58.58
C LEU A 334 16.55 -17.60 -57.05
N LYS A 335 17.00 -18.71 -56.47
CA LYS A 335 17.08 -18.85 -55.03
C LYS A 335 18.04 -17.80 -54.41
N ARG A 336 19.23 -17.62 -54.99
CA ARG A 336 20.19 -16.60 -54.53
C ARG A 336 19.62 -15.18 -54.70
N LEU A 337 18.90 -14.89 -55.76
CA LEU A 337 18.30 -13.60 -55.98
C LEU A 337 17.22 -13.28 -54.93
N ASN A 338 16.31 -14.23 -54.69
CA ASN A 338 15.26 -14.09 -53.69
C ASN A 338 15.82 -13.91 -52.29
N GLU A 339 16.79 -14.73 -51.89
CA GLU A 339 17.47 -14.61 -50.60
C GLU A 339 18.11 -13.21 -50.38
N LYS A 340 18.68 -12.65 -51.45
CA LYS A 340 19.24 -11.29 -51.40
C LYS A 340 18.16 -10.24 -51.15
N PHE A 341 17.08 -10.23 -51.91
CA PHE A 341 16.01 -9.26 -51.76
C PHE A 341 15.23 -9.43 -50.46
N GLU A 342 15.00 -10.67 -50.01
CA GLU A 342 14.42 -10.93 -48.72
C GLU A 342 15.25 -10.34 -47.58
N LYS A 343 16.57 -10.49 -47.64
CA LYS A 343 17.46 -9.91 -46.64
C LYS A 343 17.41 -8.39 -46.65
N GLU A 344 17.33 -7.77 -47.80
CA GLU A 344 17.22 -6.30 -47.94
C GLU A 344 15.88 -5.81 -47.34
N ILE A 345 14.76 -6.48 -47.63
CA ILE A 345 13.43 -6.15 -47.08
C ILE A 345 13.42 -6.30 -45.56
N ARG A 346 13.89 -7.45 -45.05
CA ARG A 346 13.95 -7.67 -43.58
C ARG A 346 14.79 -6.60 -42.88
N ASN A 347 15.86 -6.14 -43.51
CA ASN A 347 16.70 -5.10 -42.90
C ASN A 347 15.95 -3.76 -42.82
N GLU A 348 15.13 -3.40 -43.81
CA GLU A 348 14.30 -2.19 -43.75
C GLU A 348 13.14 -2.32 -42.76
N GLU A 349 12.46 -3.47 -42.74
CA GLU A 349 11.41 -3.78 -41.75
C GLU A 349 11.94 -3.72 -40.31
N ALA A 350 13.13 -4.29 -40.06
CA ALA A 350 13.77 -4.26 -38.74
C ALA A 350 13.97 -2.85 -38.17
N ARG A 351 14.09 -1.81 -39.03
CA ARG A 351 14.20 -0.42 -38.62
C ARG A 351 12.94 0.07 -37.90
N VAL A 352 11.76 -0.30 -38.46
CA VAL A 352 10.46 0.06 -37.87
C VAL A 352 10.25 -0.72 -36.56
N ILE A 353 10.48 -2.02 -36.60
CA ILE A 353 10.34 -2.90 -35.42
C ILE A 353 11.23 -2.43 -34.27
N ASN A 354 12.48 -2.08 -34.55
CA ASN A 354 13.40 -1.58 -33.54
C ASN A 354 12.91 -0.28 -32.89
N LEU A 355 12.33 0.63 -33.67
CA LEU A 355 11.80 1.89 -33.14
C LEU A 355 10.51 1.67 -32.33
N GLU A 356 9.63 0.75 -32.78
CA GLU A 356 8.45 0.34 -32.02
C GLU A 356 8.84 -0.31 -30.68
N THR A 357 9.77 -1.26 -30.71
CA THR A 357 10.30 -1.90 -29.50
C THR A 357 10.92 -0.88 -28.53
N LYS A 358 11.65 0.10 -29.04
CA LYS A 358 12.20 1.18 -28.23
C LYS A 358 11.11 2.00 -27.56
N ARG A 359 10.08 2.42 -28.33
CA ARG A 359 8.94 3.18 -27.81
C ARG A 359 8.26 2.44 -26.65
N ASP A 360 7.99 1.15 -26.87
CA ASP A 360 7.27 0.33 -25.90
C ASP A 360 8.12 0.09 -24.64
N ALA A 361 9.41 -0.19 -24.80
CA ALA A 361 10.33 -0.35 -23.69
C ALA A 361 10.49 0.93 -22.83
N GLU A 362 10.54 2.12 -23.45
CA GLU A 362 10.56 3.40 -22.75
C GLU A 362 9.25 3.65 -21.98
N SER A 363 8.11 3.30 -22.58
CA SER A 363 6.80 3.37 -21.92
C SER A 363 6.73 2.47 -20.70
N ASP A 364 7.12 1.20 -20.85
CA ASP A 364 7.11 0.20 -19.78
C ASP A 364 8.00 0.58 -18.61
N MET A 365 9.19 1.11 -18.90
CA MET A 365 10.12 1.58 -17.87
C MET A 365 9.49 2.70 -17.03
N LYS A 366 8.72 3.60 -17.64
CA LYS A 366 8.03 4.67 -16.90
C LYS A 366 6.87 4.15 -16.08
N ASP A 367 6.12 3.16 -16.58
CA ASP A 367 5.07 2.48 -15.80
C ASP A 367 5.63 1.74 -14.57
N MET A 368 6.78 1.09 -14.73
CA MET A 368 7.48 0.49 -13.58
C MET A 368 7.85 1.53 -12.51
N ILE A 369 8.31 2.72 -12.92
CA ILE A 369 8.63 3.81 -11.97
C ILE A 369 7.38 4.27 -11.23
N ILE A 370 6.26 4.47 -11.94
CA ILE A 370 4.98 4.88 -11.35
C ILE A 370 4.52 3.85 -10.32
N ASN A 371 4.45 2.59 -10.72
CA ASN A 371 4.03 1.49 -9.85
C ASN A 371 4.91 1.37 -8.59
N GLU A 372 6.22 1.57 -8.74
CA GLU A 372 7.13 1.57 -7.60
C GLU A 372 6.87 2.72 -6.63
N LEU A 373 6.64 3.94 -7.14
CA LEU A 373 6.33 5.11 -6.33
C LEU A 373 5.01 4.92 -5.55
N GLU A 374 3.96 4.45 -6.23
CA GLU A 374 2.66 4.18 -5.63
C GLU A 374 2.75 3.09 -4.56
N HIS A 375 3.39 1.98 -4.87
CA HIS A 375 3.55 0.88 -3.93
C HIS A 375 4.29 1.32 -2.66
N ARG A 376 5.42 2.00 -2.79
CA ARG A 376 6.20 2.46 -1.63
C ARG A 376 5.46 3.52 -0.82
N ASN A 377 4.79 4.46 -1.48
CA ASN A 377 3.94 5.45 -0.80
C ASN A 377 2.82 4.76 -0.02
N SER A 378 2.16 3.77 -0.60
CA SER A 378 1.12 2.97 0.06
C SER A 378 1.65 2.23 1.29
N LEU A 379 2.83 1.62 1.19
CA LEU A 379 3.46 0.94 2.32
C LEU A 379 3.73 1.89 3.48
N ILE A 380 4.34 3.05 3.23
CA ILE A 380 4.63 4.05 4.27
C ILE A 380 3.31 4.58 4.87
N SER A 381 2.33 4.92 4.04
CA SER A 381 1.02 5.41 4.48
C SER A 381 0.28 4.39 5.34
N SER A 382 0.35 3.10 4.98
CA SER A 382 -0.20 2.00 5.78
C SER A 382 0.49 1.86 7.14
N GLN A 383 1.81 2.04 7.21
CA GLN A 383 2.54 2.00 8.48
C GLN A 383 2.19 3.22 9.35
N ILE A 384 2.11 4.41 8.76
CA ILE A 384 1.67 5.63 9.47
C ILE A 384 0.28 5.41 10.06
N SER A 385 -0.68 4.89 9.28
CA SER A 385 -2.04 4.61 9.77
C SER A 385 -2.10 3.60 10.90
N LYS A 386 -1.11 2.72 11.03
CA LYS A 386 -1.00 1.80 12.18
C LYS A 386 -0.42 2.49 13.41
N LEU A 387 0.30 3.58 13.26
CA LEU A 387 0.84 4.39 14.36
C LEU A 387 -0.21 5.37 14.89
N CYS A 388 -1.09 5.88 14.04
CA CYS A 388 -2.28 6.65 14.45
C CYS A 388 -3.39 5.75 14.99
#